data_de4e148e5c428540a6a0421641779071
#
_entry.id   de4e148e5c428540a6a0421641779071
#
_cell.length_a   1.000
_cell.length_b   1.000
_cell.length_c   1.000
_cell.angle_alpha   90.00
_cell.angle_beta   90.00
_cell.angle_gamma   90.00
#
_symmetry.space_group_name_H-M   'P 1'
#
loop_
_entity.id
_entity.type
_entity.pdbx_description
1 polymer ?
#
loop_
_entity_poly.entity_id
_entity_poly.type
_entity_poly.pdbx_seq_one_letter_code
_entity_poly.pdbx_strand_id
1 'polypeptide(L)'
;LPNVALLDFEDGCGELGDEATNRTISGTLPFGDYVGIKFQMGVPFEDNHQNQPTAPAPLNLSSMWWNWQGGYKFLRIDSGNFSPDAWRMHLGSTGCDGDPQSGGTTQCGTPNRVEVELDDFNPATDVIVFDVAALVDGAALDENQDGTPVGCMAGPMDSDCAPMFDNLGLPFGGAEPAGPQMVFSAVERAAAPQ
;
A
#
# COMPACT_ATOMS: atom_id res chain seq x y z
N LEU A 1 -8.82 -18.58 5.41
CA LEU A 1 -7.84 -17.51 5.65
C LEU A 1 -7.96 -16.52 4.51
N PRO A 2 -7.95 -15.22 4.78
CA PRO A 2 -7.94 -14.24 3.70
C PRO A 2 -6.67 -14.40 2.86
N ASN A 3 -6.77 -14.20 1.55
CA ASN A 3 -5.62 -14.17 0.65
C ASN A 3 -4.89 -12.82 0.74
N VAL A 4 -4.72 -12.32 1.96
CA VAL A 4 -4.10 -11.03 2.26
C VAL A 4 -2.95 -11.26 3.23
N ALA A 5 -1.79 -10.69 2.93
CA ALA A 5 -0.64 -10.62 3.81
C ALA A 5 -0.31 -9.14 4.08
N LEU A 6 0.15 -8.85 5.29
CA LEU A 6 0.73 -7.56 5.63
C LEU A 6 2.25 -7.71 5.69
N LEU A 7 2.95 -6.86 4.96
CA LEU A 7 4.38 -6.65 5.11
C LEU A 7 4.59 -5.46 6.04
N ASP A 8 5.47 -5.62 7.01
CA ASP A 8 5.79 -4.61 8.01
C ASP A 8 7.31 -4.41 8.06
N PHE A 9 7.72 -3.20 7.73
CA PHE A 9 9.12 -2.77 7.69
C PHE A 9 9.44 -1.75 8.80
N GLU A 10 8.45 -1.38 9.59
CA GLU A 10 8.63 -0.54 10.76
C GLU A 10 9.44 -1.31 11.80
N ASP A 11 10.43 -0.67 12.42
CA ASP A 11 11.41 -1.30 13.31
C ASP A 11 11.70 -0.34 14.48
N GLY A 12 10.70 -0.15 15.34
CA GLY A 12 10.80 0.70 16.52
C GLY A 12 10.90 2.19 16.21
N CYS A 13 10.34 2.65 15.10
CA CYS A 13 10.38 4.06 14.73
C CYS A 13 9.43 4.92 15.60
N GLY A 14 10.00 5.87 16.34
CA GLY A 14 9.25 6.78 17.19
C GLY A 14 8.69 6.12 18.46
N GLU A 15 7.85 6.88 19.18
CA GLU A 15 7.32 6.45 20.49
C GLU A 15 6.23 5.37 20.39
N LEU A 16 5.62 5.21 19.21
CA LEU A 16 4.52 4.28 18.96
C LEU A 16 4.91 3.13 18.02
N GLY A 17 6.17 3.08 17.61
CA GLY A 17 6.71 1.99 16.82
C GLY A 17 6.93 0.74 17.67
N ASP A 18 7.01 -0.40 17.01
CA ASP A 18 7.44 -1.65 17.63
C ASP A 18 8.55 -2.30 16.80
N GLU A 19 9.31 -3.22 17.41
CA GLU A 19 10.42 -3.90 16.76
C GLU A 19 9.97 -5.13 15.95
N ALA A 20 8.67 -5.41 15.90
CA ALA A 20 8.13 -6.59 15.21
C ALA A 20 7.99 -6.31 13.71
N THR A 21 8.87 -6.86 12.91
CA THR A 21 8.82 -6.76 11.44
C THR A 21 8.26 -8.01 10.79
N ASN A 22 7.62 -7.87 9.64
CA ASN A 22 7.25 -8.96 8.75
C ASN A 22 7.66 -8.64 7.31
N ARG A 23 8.78 -9.17 6.88
CA ARG A 23 9.35 -8.94 5.54
C ARG A 23 9.18 -10.12 4.59
N THR A 24 8.38 -11.13 5.00
CA THR A 24 8.29 -12.39 4.26
C THR A 24 6.84 -12.84 4.12
N ILE A 25 6.46 -13.19 2.90
CA ILE A 25 5.23 -13.90 2.61
C ILE A 25 5.60 -15.36 2.37
N SER A 26 4.99 -16.27 3.11
CA SER A 26 5.20 -17.71 2.97
C SER A 26 3.93 -18.39 2.49
N GLY A 27 4.10 -19.38 1.60
CA GLY A 27 3.01 -20.15 1.05
C GLY A 27 3.48 -21.44 0.42
N THR A 28 2.55 -22.19 -0.14
CA THR A 28 2.82 -23.41 -0.90
C THR A 28 2.44 -23.22 -2.35
N LEU A 29 3.33 -23.60 -3.25
CA LEU A 29 3.09 -23.58 -4.67
C LEU A 29 3.06 -25.02 -5.20
N PRO A 30 2.23 -25.36 -6.20
CA PRO A 30 2.35 -26.61 -6.94
C PRO A 30 3.75 -26.73 -7.52
N PHE A 31 4.21 -27.98 -7.71
CA PHE A 31 5.47 -28.18 -8.41
C PHE A 31 5.32 -27.76 -9.88
N GLY A 32 6.25 -26.97 -10.39
CA GLY A 32 6.23 -26.45 -11.77
C GLY A 32 7.31 -25.43 -12.03
N ASP A 33 7.44 -25.04 -13.28
CA ASP A 33 8.32 -23.95 -13.71
C ASP A 33 7.55 -22.63 -13.63
N TYR A 34 8.08 -21.68 -12.88
CA TYR A 34 7.50 -20.34 -12.70
C TYR A 34 8.38 -19.33 -13.43
N VAL A 35 7.76 -18.46 -14.21
CA VAL A 35 8.44 -17.46 -15.06
C VAL A 35 8.14 -16.01 -14.62
N GLY A 36 7.38 -15.84 -13.55
CA GLY A 36 7.01 -14.52 -13.06
C GLY A 36 6.11 -14.60 -11.83
N ILE A 37 5.77 -13.44 -11.29
CA ILE A 37 4.82 -13.31 -10.20
C ILE A 37 3.84 -12.16 -10.49
N LYS A 38 2.58 -12.38 -10.15
CA LYS A 38 1.54 -11.34 -10.17
C LYS A 38 0.85 -11.25 -8.83
N PHE A 39 0.68 -10.03 -8.34
CA PHE A 39 -0.07 -9.75 -7.12
C PHE A 39 -0.69 -8.35 -7.17
N GLN A 40 -1.54 -8.05 -6.20
CA GLN A 40 -2.08 -6.71 -6.01
C GLN A 40 -1.66 -6.16 -4.64
N MET A 41 -1.14 -4.95 -4.61
CA MET A 41 -1.06 -4.18 -3.36
C MET A 41 -2.41 -3.55 -3.10
N GLY A 42 -3.08 -4.04 -2.05
CA GLY A 42 -4.41 -3.61 -1.64
C GLY A 42 -5.31 -4.75 -1.22
N VAL A 43 -6.25 -4.45 -0.34
CA VAL A 43 -7.21 -5.43 0.19
C VAL A 43 -8.35 -5.62 -0.83
N PRO A 44 -8.76 -6.86 -1.15
CA PRO A 44 -9.94 -7.12 -1.97
C PRO A 44 -11.18 -6.43 -1.38
N PHE A 45 -12.10 -5.99 -2.25
CA PHE A 45 -13.28 -5.23 -1.81
C PHE A 45 -14.09 -5.96 -0.73
N GLU A 46 -14.27 -7.26 -0.89
CA GLU A 46 -15.04 -8.11 0.02
C GLU A 46 -14.43 -8.16 1.43
N ASP A 47 -13.11 -8.04 1.52
CA ASP A 47 -12.36 -8.05 2.80
C ASP A 47 -12.15 -6.62 3.33
N ASN A 48 -12.13 -5.61 2.44
CA ASN A 48 -11.81 -4.23 2.79
C ASN A 48 -12.90 -3.56 3.65
N HIS A 49 -14.14 -3.98 3.53
CA HIS A 49 -15.29 -3.36 4.19
C HIS A 49 -15.98 -4.26 5.23
N GLN A 50 -15.27 -5.27 5.74
CA GLN A 50 -15.75 -6.15 6.80
C GLN A 50 -15.58 -5.53 8.20
N ASN A 51 -16.12 -6.23 9.19
CA ASN A 51 -15.99 -5.84 10.61
C ASN A 51 -14.54 -6.03 11.10
N GLN A 52 -13.75 -4.97 11.04
CA GLN A 52 -12.34 -4.96 11.39
C GLN A 52 -12.05 -5.56 12.78
N PRO A 53 -12.75 -5.21 13.89
CA PRO A 53 -12.47 -5.80 15.20
C PRO A 53 -12.60 -7.32 15.29
N THR A 54 -13.34 -7.94 14.40
CA THR A 54 -13.56 -9.40 14.38
C THR A 54 -12.93 -10.08 13.16
N ALA A 55 -12.27 -9.32 12.29
CA ALA A 55 -11.59 -9.86 11.13
C ALA A 55 -10.40 -10.75 11.55
N PRO A 56 -10.06 -11.78 10.77
CA PRO A 56 -8.85 -12.57 11.02
C PRO A 56 -7.60 -11.73 10.73
N ALA A 57 -6.49 -12.03 11.43
CA ALA A 57 -5.21 -11.40 11.12
C ALA A 57 -4.81 -11.64 9.63
N PRO A 58 -4.22 -10.62 8.97
CA PRO A 58 -3.77 -9.33 9.48
C PRO A 58 -4.85 -8.21 9.47
N LEU A 59 -6.07 -8.53 9.03
CA LEU A 59 -7.14 -7.54 8.88
C LEU A 59 -7.72 -7.00 10.21
N ASN A 60 -7.33 -7.56 11.34
CA ASN A 60 -7.70 -7.06 12.67
C ASN A 60 -6.82 -5.92 13.20
N LEU A 61 -5.81 -5.46 12.42
CA LEU A 61 -4.89 -4.39 12.83
C LEU A 61 -5.52 -3.01 12.60
N SER A 62 -5.81 -2.31 13.70
CA SER A 62 -6.44 -0.99 13.66
C SER A 62 -5.53 0.10 13.08
N SER A 63 -4.20 -0.04 13.20
CA SER A 63 -3.24 0.91 12.63
C SER A 63 -3.30 1.00 11.10
N MET A 64 -3.76 -0.07 10.44
CA MET A 64 -3.95 -0.14 8.99
C MET A 64 -5.39 0.11 8.57
N TRP A 65 -6.28 0.52 9.45
CA TRP A 65 -7.68 0.75 9.14
C TRP A 65 -8.04 2.24 9.32
N TRP A 66 -8.82 2.80 8.39
CA TRP A 66 -9.29 4.19 8.46
C TRP A 66 -10.64 4.31 9.17
N ASN A 67 -11.66 3.72 8.57
CA ASN A 67 -13.05 3.77 9.04
C ASN A 67 -13.91 2.74 8.28
N TRP A 68 -15.19 2.62 8.64
CA TRP A 68 -16.11 1.67 8.03
C TRP A 68 -16.39 1.91 6.55
N GLN A 69 -16.30 3.14 6.07
CA GLN A 69 -16.52 3.49 4.67
C GLN A 69 -15.27 3.26 3.82
N GLY A 70 -14.12 3.74 4.24
CA GLY A 70 -12.87 3.66 3.47
C GLY A 70 -12.18 2.31 3.55
N GLY A 71 -12.36 1.59 4.66
CA GLY A 71 -11.68 0.31 4.89
C GLY A 71 -10.21 0.49 5.29
N TYR A 72 -9.33 -0.32 4.70
CA TYR A 72 -7.93 -0.40 5.07
C TYR A 72 -7.03 0.55 4.28
N LYS A 73 -5.91 0.92 4.89
CA LYS A 73 -4.74 1.43 4.19
C LYS A 73 -4.05 0.26 3.49
N PHE A 74 -3.77 0.41 2.21
CA PHE A 74 -3.06 -0.57 1.39
C PHE A 74 -1.54 -0.35 1.45
N LEU A 75 -1.17 0.91 1.64
CA LEU A 75 0.18 1.35 1.95
C LEU A 75 0.10 2.42 3.04
N ARG A 76 1.04 2.34 3.98
CA ARG A 76 1.23 3.36 5.00
C ARG A 76 2.71 3.65 5.16
N ILE A 77 3.09 4.88 4.88
CA ILE A 77 4.43 5.42 5.15
C ILE A 77 4.23 6.70 5.94
N ASP A 78 4.77 6.75 7.14
CA ASP A 78 4.80 7.94 7.99
C ASP A 78 6.26 8.32 8.19
N SER A 79 6.66 9.54 7.77
CA SER A 79 8.00 10.07 8.00
C SER A 79 7.98 11.10 9.12
N GLY A 80 9.02 11.10 9.95
CA GLY A 80 9.16 12.05 11.06
C GLY A 80 8.43 11.64 12.35
N ASN A 81 8.68 12.40 13.41
CA ASN A 81 8.22 12.09 14.78
C ASN A 81 6.79 12.58 15.01
N PHE A 82 5.78 12.02 14.40
CA PHE A 82 4.36 12.37 14.63
C PHE A 82 4.06 13.88 14.77
N SER A 83 4.99 14.72 14.27
CA SER A 83 4.79 16.15 14.14
C SER A 83 3.59 16.41 13.25
N PRO A 84 2.80 17.45 13.47
CA PRO A 84 1.77 17.88 12.53
C PRO A 84 2.27 18.04 11.10
N ASP A 85 3.56 18.32 10.95
CA ASP A 85 4.24 18.56 9.68
C ASP A 85 4.94 17.29 9.12
N ALA A 86 4.74 16.13 9.74
CA ALA A 86 5.32 14.87 9.25
C ALA A 86 4.63 14.45 7.96
N TRP A 87 5.40 14.33 6.89
CA TRP A 87 4.88 13.86 5.61
C TRP A 87 4.39 12.41 5.68
N ARG A 88 3.26 12.13 5.05
CA ARG A 88 2.62 10.81 5.08
C ARG A 88 2.18 10.39 3.68
N MET A 89 2.30 9.09 3.41
CA MET A 89 1.65 8.43 2.28
C MET A 89 0.75 7.32 2.80
N HIS A 90 -0.55 7.52 2.67
CA HIS A 90 -1.55 6.50 2.97
C HIS A 90 -2.39 6.23 1.73
N LEU A 91 -2.23 5.07 1.13
CA LEU A 91 -3.05 4.60 0.02
C LEU A 91 -4.21 3.75 0.54
N GLY A 92 -5.36 3.87 -0.06
CA GLY A 92 -6.54 3.04 0.19
C GLY A 92 -7.66 3.41 -0.77
N SER A 93 -8.76 2.66 -0.76
CA SER A 93 -9.93 2.97 -1.58
C SER A 93 -10.55 4.30 -1.19
N THR A 94 -10.97 5.09 -2.18
CA THR A 94 -11.64 6.39 -1.97
C THR A 94 -12.89 6.54 -2.83
N GLY A 95 -13.70 7.56 -2.51
CA GLY A 95 -14.98 7.74 -3.19
C GLY A 95 -15.96 6.60 -2.92
N CYS A 96 -15.83 5.95 -1.78
CA CYS A 96 -16.72 4.87 -1.38
C CYS A 96 -18.08 5.42 -0.92
N ASP A 97 -19.15 4.73 -1.27
CA ASP A 97 -20.47 4.94 -0.69
C ASP A 97 -20.50 4.42 0.77
N GLY A 98 -21.64 4.53 1.42
CA GLY A 98 -21.77 4.10 2.82
C GLY A 98 -21.49 5.21 3.82
N ASP A 99 -21.30 4.82 5.08
CA ASP A 99 -21.17 5.73 6.21
C ASP A 99 -19.88 5.44 7.00
N PRO A 100 -19.09 6.48 7.36
CA PRO A 100 -17.80 6.30 8.03
C PRO A 100 -17.89 5.64 9.42
N GLN A 101 -19.03 5.75 10.11
CA GLN A 101 -19.24 5.20 11.44
C GLN A 101 -19.90 3.82 11.43
N SER A 102 -20.70 3.52 10.41
CA SER A 102 -21.53 2.31 10.39
C SER A 102 -21.30 1.40 9.17
N GLY A 103 -20.59 1.85 8.15
CA GLY A 103 -20.28 1.06 6.96
C GLY A 103 -21.41 1.02 5.94
N GLY A 104 -21.70 -0.16 5.43
CA GLY A 104 -22.68 -0.35 4.36
C GLY A 104 -22.14 0.01 2.98
N THR A 105 -20.83 0.06 2.82
CA THR A 105 -20.16 0.32 1.55
C THR A 105 -20.46 -0.79 0.54
N THR A 106 -20.94 -0.41 -0.62
CA THR A 106 -21.26 -1.33 -1.73
C THR A 106 -20.35 -1.12 -2.94
N GLN A 107 -19.72 0.04 -3.04
CA GLN A 107 -18.76 0.36 -4.10
C GLN A 107 -17.83 1.49 -3.70
N CYS A 108 -16.67 1.58 -4.36
CA CYS A 108 -15.75 2.71 -4.28
C CYS A 108 -15.49 3.26 -5.68
N GLY A 109 -15.49 4.57 -5.83
CA GLY A 109 -15.24 5.24 -7.11
C GLY A 109 -13.80 5.04 -7.60
N THR A 110 -12.85 5.00 -6.67
CA THR A 110 -11.42 4.74 -6.93
C THR A 110 -10.91 3.63 -5.99
N PRO A 111 -10.83 2.39 -6.49
CA PRO A 111 -10.36 1.25 -5.68
C PRO A 111 -8.91 1.37 -5.23
N ASN A 112 -8.05 2.05 -5.98
CA ASN A 112 -6.65 2.33 -5.69
C ASN A 112 -5.81 1.08 -5.36
N ARG A 113 -6.11 -0.05 -5.99
CA ARG A 113 -5.35 -1.30 -5.86
C ARG A 113 -4.32 -1.38 -6.97
N VAL A 114 -3.05 -1.46 -6.60
CA VAL A 114 -1.93 -1.49 -7.54
C VAL A 114 -1.75 -2.90 -8.10
N GLU A 115 -1.82 -3.06 -9.40
CA GLU A 115 -1.43 -4.31 -10.06
C GLU A 115 0.07 -4.36 -10.23
N VAL A 116 0.68 -5.45 -9.79
CA VAL A 116 2.10 -5.71 -9.92
C VAL A 116 2.29 -7.02 -10.69
N GLU A 117 2.97 -6.93 -11.82
CA GLU A 117 3.36 -8.08 -12.62
C GLU A 117 4.87 -7.98 -12.85
N LEU A 118 5.61 -8.98 -12.41
CA LEU A 118 7.05 -9.06 -12.53
C LEU A 118 7.38 -10.33 -13.33
N ASP A 119 7.72 -10.11 -14.60
CA ASP A 119 8.22 -11.15 -15.46
C ASP A 119 9.64 -11.56 -15.03
N ASP A 120 10.05 -12.77 -15.39
CA ASP A 120 11.36 -13.34 -15.08
C ASP A 120 11.68 -13.49 -13.57
N PHE A 121 10.67 -13.40 -12.67
CA PHE A 121 10.85 -13.62 -11.24
C PHE A 121 11.01 -15.12 -10.92
N ASN A 122 12.13 -15.46 -10.28
CA ASN A 122 12.41 -16.79 -9.77
C ASN A 122 12.29 -16.82 -8.24
N PRO A 123 11.28 -17.47 -7.65
CA PRO A 123 11.06 -17.46 -6.21
C PRO A 123 12.18 -18.12 -5.39
N ALA A 124 13.06 -18.90 -6.02
CA ALA A 124 14.20 -19.54 -5.34
C ALA A 124 15.40 -18.58 -5.18
N THR A 125 15.58 -17.65 -6.11
CA THR A 125 16.77 -16.79 -6.17
C THR A 125 16.47 -15.32 -5.99
N ASP A 126 15.24 -14.88 -6.25
CA ASP A 126 14.93 -13.46 -6.31
C ASP A 126 14.19 -12.97 -5.07
N VAL A 127 14.23 -11.68 -4.88
CA VAL A 127 13.42 -10.94 -3.92
C VAL A 127 12.67 -9.82 -4.62
N ILE A 128 11.50 -9.51 -4.11
CA ILE A 128 10.74 -8.34 -4.56
C ILE A 128 11.22 -7.14 -3.75
N VAL A 129 11.57 -6.07 -4.45
CA VAL A 129 11.94 -4.78 -3.87
C VAL A 129 10.77 -3.82 -4.03
N PHE A 130 10.43 -3.11 -2.97
CA PHE A 130 9.60 -1.92 -2.97
C PHE A 130 10.50 -0.70 -2.82
N ASP A 131 10.61 0.10 -3.88
CA ASP A 131 11.49 1.28 -3.92
C ASP A 131 10.72 2.54 -3.49
N VAL A 132 10.98 2.98 -2.26
CA VAL A 132 10.35 4.20 -1.71
C VAL A 132 10.83 5.46 -2.44
N ALA A 133 12.07 5.50 -2.95
CA ALA A 133 12.56 6.64 -3.70
C ALA A 133 11.83 6.76 -5.05
N ALA A 134 11.61 5.63 -5.73
CA ALA A 134 10.79 5.59 -6.94
C ALA A 134 9.33 5.98 -6.66
N LEU A 135 8.77 5.61 -5.50
CA LEU A 135 7.42 5.99 -5.14
C LEU A 135 7.25 7.51 -5.05
N VAL A 136 8.21 8.20 -4.44
CA VAL A 136 8.11 9.65 -4.19
C VAL A 136 8.81 10.50 -5.25
N ASP A 137 9.27 9.91 -6.34
CA ASP A 137 9.90 10.65 -7.43
C ASP A 137 8.93 11.69 -8.02
N GLY A 138 9.39 12.91 -8.15
CA GLY A 138 8.58 14.05 -8.59
C GLY A 138 7.64 14.65 -7.54
N ALA A 139 7.56 14.09 -6.31
CA ALA A 139 6.76 14.65 -5.24
C ALA A 139 7.53 15.74 -4.47
N ALA A 140 6.85 16.83 -4.11
CA ALA A 140 7.37 17.84 -3.19
C ALA A 140 7.10 17.39 -1.75
N LEU A 141 8.12 16.85 -1.07
CA LEU A 141 7.96 16.30 0.27
C LEU A 141 8.01 17.36 1.39
N ASP A 142 8.41 18.56 1.06
CA ASP A 142 8.56 19.72 1.96
C ASP A 142 7.47 20.80 1.74
N GLU A 143 6.56 20.56 0.81
CA GLU A 143 5.41 21.40 0.53
C GLU A 143 4.11 20.59 0.77
N ASN A 144 3.01 21.29 1.00
CA ASN A 144 1.70 20.67 1.12
C ASN A 144 0.64 21.58 0.52
N GLN A 145 -0.30 21.00 -0.22
CA GLN A 145 -1.43 21.73 -0.76
C GLN A 145 -2.29 22.30 0.38
N ASP A 146 -2.66 23.57 0.28
CA ASP A 146 -3.51 24.23 1.27
C ASP A 146 -4.87 23.52 1.42
N GLY A 147 -5.21 23.20 2.66
CA GLY A 147 -6.50 22.59 2.99
C GLY A 147 -6.55 21.07 2.85
N THR A 148 -5.45 20.42 2.53
CA THR A 148 -5.33 18.95 2.53
C THR A 148 -4.53 18.46 3.75
N PRO A 149 -4.64 17.17 4.11
CA PRO A 149 -3.73 16.56 5.07
C PRO A 149 -2.28 16.63 4.60
N VAL A 150 -1.33 16.65 5.53
CA VAL A 150 0.11 16.69 5.16
C VAL A 150 0.53 15.40 4.45
N GLY A 151 1.10 15.56 3.26
CA GLY A 151 1.44 14.47 2.35
C GLY A 151 0.23 13.97 1.56
N CYS A 152 0.22 12.71 1.16
CA CYS A 152 -0.86 12.11 0.39
C CYS A 152 -1.68 11.12 1.22
N MET A 153 -2.95 11.40 1.41
CA MET A 153 -3.92 10.50 2.08
C MET A 153 -4.92 9.90 1.09
N ALA A 154 -4.50 9.66 -0.15
CA ALA A 154 -5.31 9.18 -1.27
C ALA A 154 -6.52 10.08 -1.61
N GLY A 155 -6.53 11.32 -1.17
CA GLY A 155 -7.59 12.28 -1.47
C GLY A 155 -7.65 12.58 -2.97
N PRO A 156 -8.79 12.40 -3.66
CA PRO A 156 -8.85 12.53 -5.12
C PRO A 156 -8.66 13.97 -5.63
N MET A 157 -8.69 14.96 -4.72
CA MET A 157 -8.50 16.39 -5.01
C MET A 157 -7.18 16.93 -4.42
N ASP A 158 -6.38 16.07 -3.82
CA ASP A 158 -5.10 16.41 -3.19
C ASP A 158 -3.97 16.24 -4.21
N SER A 159 -3.51 17.37 -4.80
CA SER A 159 -2.48 17.34 -5.84
C SER A 159 -1.15 16.74 -5.39
N ASP A 160 -0.89 16.69 -4.07
CA ASP A 160 0.31 16.08 -3.52
C ASP A 160 0.35 14.58 -3.78
N CYS A 161 -0.82 13.95 -4.01
CA CYS A 161 -0.93 12.56 -4.38
C CYS A 161 -0.53 12.24 -5.83
N ALA A 162 -0.61 13.21 -6.74
CA ALA A 162 -0.52 12.94 -8.18
C ALA A 162 0.77 12.20 -8.61
N PRO A 163 1.99 12.61 -8.18
CA PRO A 163 3.21 11.89 -8.57
C PRO A 163 3.24 10.45 -8.08
N MET A 164 2.82 10.21 -6.84
CA MET A 164 2.85 8.87 -6.26
C MET A 164 1.82 7.93 -6.90
N PHE A 165 0.65 8.44 -7.27
CA PHE A 165 -0.34 7.66 -8.02
C PHE A 165 0.19 7.29 -9.40
N ASP A 166 0.83 8.22 -10.12
CA ASP A 166 1.46 7.96 -11.40
C ASP A 166 2.55 6.88 -11.28
N ASN A 167 3.45 7.02 -10.30
CA ASN A 167 4.52 6.05 -10.02
C ASN A 167 3.99 4.65 -9.62
N LEU A 168 2.80 4.59 -9.04
CA LEU A 168 2.10 3.35 -8.73
C LEU A 168 1.28 2.79 -9.91
N GLY A 169 1.23 3.47 -11.05
CA GLY A 169 0.40 3.10 -12.19
C GLY A 169 -1.09 3.23 -11.92
N LEU A 170 -1.50 4.16 -11.07
CA LEU A 170 -2.88 4.42 -10.69
C LEU A 170 -3.42 5.71 -11.33
N PRO A 171 -4.67 5.72 -11.80
CA PRO A 171 -5.31 6.94 -12.28
C PRO A 171 -5.50 7.93 -11.13
N PHE A 172 -5.33 9.24 -11.42
CA PHE A 172 -5.52 10.30 -10.44
C PHE A 172 -6.16 11.54 -11.06
N GLY A 173 -7.13 12.16 -10.37
CA GLY A 173 -7.76 13.41 -10.81
C GLY A 173 -8.45 13.32 -12.18
N GLY A 174 -8.81 12.13 -12.64
CA GLY A 174 -9.39 11.88 -13.96
C GLY A 174 -8.36 11.69 -15.07
N ALA A 175 -7.07 11.70 -14.75
CA ALA A 175 -5.99 11.37 -15.69
C ALA A 175 -5.56 9.90 -15.49
N GLU A 176 -5.24 9.23 -16.60
CA GLU A 176 -4.60 7.91 -16.57
C GLU A 176 -3.11 8.06 -16.25
N PRO A 177 -2.48 7.05 -15.61
CA PRO A 177 -1.05 7.08 -15.33
C PRO A 177 -0.23 7.03 -16.63
N ALA A 178 0.99 7.56 -16.58
CA ALA A 178 1.91 7.56 -17.72
C ALA A 178 2.34 6.14 -18.15
N GLY A 179 2.26 5.18 -17.25
CA GLY A 179 2.66 3.79 -17.51
C GLY A 179 2.25 2.83 -16.38
N PRO A 180 2.73 1.60 -16.45
CA PRO A 180 2.57 0.65 -15.34
C PRO A 180 3.37 1.13 -14.12
N GLN A 181 3.09 0.53 -12.97
CA GLN A 181 3.84 0.82 -11.74
C GLN A 181 5.35 0.66 -11.93
N MET A 182 6.14 1.52 -11.30
CA MET A 182 7.61 1.51 -11.34
C MET A 182 8.27 1.30 -9.97
N VAL A 183 7.48 1.04 -8.95
CA VAL A 183 7.87 0.99 -7.54
C VAL A 183 8.30 -0.42 -7.12
N PHE A 184 7.71 -1.45 -7.74
CA PHE A 184 8.06 -2.84 -7.47
C PHE A 184 8.95 -3.40 -8.58
N SER A 185 10.02 -4.08 -8.18
CA SER A 185 10.92 -4.79 -9.08
C SER A 185 11.39 -6.12 -8.49
N ALA A 186 11.86 -7.02 -9.36
CA ALA A 186 12.53 -8.24 -8.96
C ALA A 186 14.05 -8.04 -9.02
N VAL A 187 14.76 -8.50 -8.00
CA VAL A 187 16.23 -8.49 -7.97
C VAL A 187 16.75 -9.83 -7.47
N GLU A 188 17.87 -10.29 -8.02
CA GLU A 188 18.53 -11.48 -7.51
C GLU A 188 19.01 -11.27 -6.07
N ARG A 189 18.72 -12.23 -5.22
CA ARG A 189 19.13 -12.19 -3.82
C ARG A 189 20.65 -12.25 -3.73
N ALA A 190 21.28 -11.26 -3.08
CA ALA A 190 22.69 -11.30 -2.81
C ALA A 190 23.05 -12.59 -2.04
N ALA A 191 24.13 -13.27 -2.48
CA ALA A 191 24.64 -14.43 -1.75
C ALA A 191 24.98 -14.02 -0.32
N ALA A 192 24.53 -14.81 0.66
CA ALA A 192 24.90 -14.57 2.04
C ALA A 192 26.44 -14.58 2.18
N PRO A 193 27.05 -13.64 2.88
CA PRO A 193 28.47 -13.70 3.15
C PRO A 193 28.79 -15.01 3.88
N GLN A 194 29.80 -15.74 3.38
CA GLN A 194 30.29 -16.99 3.97
C GLN A 194 31.01 -16.74 5.26
#